data_20e8ca819f44d60f00883bf7a12432ef
#
_entry.id   20e8ca819f44d60f00883bf7a12432ef
#
_cell.length_a   1.000
_cell.length_b   1.000
_cell.length_c   1.000
_cell.angle_alpha   90.00
_cell.angle_beta   90.00
_cell.angle_gamma   90.00
#
_symmetry.space_group_name_H-M   'P 1'
#
loop_
_entity.id
_entity.type
_entity.pdbx_description
1 polymer ?
#
loop_
_entity_poly.entity_id
_entity_poly.type
_entity_poly.pdbx_seq_one_letter_code
_entity_poly.pdbx_strand_id
1 'polypeptide(L)'
;MKFYKYQGAGNDFLIADNRDGSVQLTTAQIAALCDRRYGVGADGLMLLESSQEYDFRMVYYNSDGSGGMMCGNGGRCIVAFAADMGLNHFDFEAADGFHTAQIIAQEGMAKTVRLKMKDVEGYEHHSSLTGPNCASDGYFLDTGTRHYVRFVPGLDAYDIVTEGRDIRYNAEELQPVGAYVNFIEPYEGGIRVRTYEKGVEDETFACGTGIVASCIASYVNGVRPSQAFEDGRIGYDVKAKRDSLAVDFIPTDEIVAQDVWLTGPATYVAQILVEID
;
A
#
# COMPACT_ATOMS: atom_id res chain seq x y z
N MET A 1 -21.10 -17.82 8.10
CA MET A 1 -20.92 -16.43 7.61
C MET A 1 -20.42 -16.42 6.18
N LYS A 2 -20.65 -15.33 5.43
CA LYS A 2 -20.21 -15.20 4.04
C LYS A 2 -19.08 -14.17 3.93
N PHE A 3 -17.97 -14.60 3.34
CA PHE A 3 -16.82 -13.75 3.07
C PHE A 3 -16.50 -13.75 1.58
N TYR A 4 -15.81 -12.71 1.16
CA TYR A 4 -15.28 -12.57 -0.19
C TYR A 4 -13.77 -12.38 -0.09
N LYS A 5 -13.03 -13.12 -0.90
CA LYS A 5 -11.58 -12.98 -0.96
C LYS A 5 -11.20 -12.06 -2.10
N TYR A 6 -10.43 -11.03 -1.78
CA TYR A 6 -9.83 -10.09 -2.72
C TYR A 6 -8.32 -10.07 -2.53
N GLN A 7 -7.61 -9.68 -3.56
CA GLN A 7 -6.20 -9.39 -3.48
C GLN A 7 -5.87 -8.08 -4.22
N GLY A 8 -4.91 -7.31 -3.68
CA GLY A 8 -4.37 -6.11 -4.29
C GLY A 8 -2.85 -6.17 -4.32
N ALA A 9 -2.28 -6.39 -5.52
CA ALA A 9 -0.85 -6.53 -5.72
C ALA A 9 -0.19 -7.60 -4.82
N GLY A 10 -0.84 -8.76 -4.67
CA GLY A 10 -0.35 -9.91 -3.90
C GLY A 10 -0.66 -9.89 -2.40
N ASN A 11 -1.25 -8.82 -1.89
CA ASN A 11 -1.74 -8.74 -0.52
C ASN A 11 -3.22 -9.12 -0.49
N ASP A 12 -3.60 -10.15 0.27
CA ASP A 12 -4.91 -10.78 0.19
C ASP A 12 -5.76 -10.62 1.45
N PHE A 13 -7.06 -10.42 1.26
CA PHE A 13 -7.98 -10.08 2.34
C PHE A 13 -9.26 -10.89 2.27
N LEU A 14 -9.81 -11.23 3.44
CA LEU A 14 -11.20 -11.63 3.60
C LEU A 14 -12.04 -10.39 3.86
N ILE A 15 -13.12 -10.20 3.09
CA ILE A 15 -13.99 -9.04 3.22
C ILE A 15 -15.43 -9.51 3.43
N ALA A 16 -16.14 -8.91 4.38
CA ALA A 16 -17.57 -9.13 4.59
C ALA A 16 -18.37 -7.83 4.50
N ASP A 17 -19.57 -7.91 3.94
CA ASP A 17 -20.56 -6.84 4.02
C ASP A 17 -21.21 -6.87 5.42
N ASN A 18 -20.90 -5.85 6.20
CA ASN A 18 -21.41 -5.68 7.58
C ASN A 18 -22.22 -4.39 7.72
N ARG A 19 -22.81 -3.89 6.62
CA ARG A 19 -23.63 -2.69 6.67
C ARG A 19 -24.86 -2.84 7.55
N ASP A 20 -25.31 -4.06 7.80
CA ASP A 20 -26.40 -4.40 8.71
C ASP A 20 -25.94 -4.68 10.16
N GLY A 21 -24.63 -4.68 10.45
CA GLY A 21 -24.06 -4.95 11.75
C GLY A 21 -24.14 -6.41 12.21
N SER A 22 -24.44 -7.35 11.30
CA SER A 22 -24.65 -8.77 11.62
C SER A 22 -23.36 -9.56 11.84
N VAL A 23 -22.23 -9.08 11.31
CA VAL A 23 -20.93 -9.73 11.45
C VAL A 23 -20.22 -9.23 12.70
N GLN A 24 -20.16 -10.08 13.71
CA GLN A 24 -19.42 -9.81 14.95
C GLN A 24 -18.42 -10.93 15.17
N LEU A 25 -17.14 -10.59 15.21
CA LEU A 25 -16.03 -11.53 15.34
C LEU A 25 -15.12 -11.15 16.50
N THR A 26 -14.68 -12.13 17.25
CA THR A 26 -13.62 -11.97 18.24
C THR A 26 -12.25 -11.97 17.55
N THR A 27 -11.23 -11.40 18.22
CA THR A 27 -9.83 -11.46 17.77
C THR A 27 -9.39 -12.90 17.44
N ALA A 28 -9.77 -13.86 18.26
CA ALA A 28 -9.41 -15.27 18.06
C ALA A 28 -10.07 -15.87 16.80
N GLN A 29 -11.33 -15.51 16.51
CA GLN A 29 -12.02 -15.97 15.31
C GLN A 29 -11.43 -15.36 14.05
N ILE A 30 -11.04 -14.08 14.10
CA ILE A 30 -10.35 -13.42 12.98
C ILE A 30 -9.00 -14.08 12.71
N ALA A 31 -8.20 -14.32 13.75
CA ALA A 31 -6.92 -15.00 13.61
C ALA A 31 -7.08 -16.41 13.05
N ALA A 32 -8.09 -17.16 13.50
CA ALA A 32 -8.39 -18.50 12.98
C ALA A 32 -8.80 -18.45 11.48
N LEU A 33 -9.62 -17.49 11.07
CA LEU A 33 -10.02 -17.31 9.68
C LEU A 33 -8.82 -16.96 8.78
N CYS A 34 -7.91 -16.13 9.28
CA CYS A 34 -6.72 -15.67 8.53
C CYS A 34 -5.58 -16.70 8.49
N ASP A 35 -5.62 -17.76 9.31
CA ASP A 35 -4.61 -18.81 9.25
C ASP A 35 -4.60 -19.51 7.90
N ARG A 36 -3.43 -19.58 7.25
CA ARG A 36 -3.29 -20.12 5.88
C ARG A 36 -3.34 -21.65 5.80
N ARG A 37 -3.31 -22.33 6.94
CA ARG A 37 -3.30 -23.81 6.99
C ARG A 37 -4.54 -24.38 7.68
N TYR A 38 -5.01 -23.72 8.74
CA TYR A 38 -6.14 -24.17 9.53
C TYR A 38 -7.42 -23.37 9.27
N GLY A 39 -7.31 -22.21 8.64
CA GLY A 39 -8.42 -21.35 8.26
C GLY A 39 -8.57 -21.20 6.74
N VAL A 40 -9.14 -20.08 6.33
CA VAL A 40 -9.26 -19.70 4.92
C VAL A 40 -7.93 -19.14 4.40
N GLY A 41 -7.19 -18.45 5.26
CA GLY A 41 -5.93 -17.81 4.98
C GLY A 41 -6.08 -16.44 4.32
N ALA A 42 -5.51 -15.41 4.96
CA ALA A 42 -5.42 -14.06 4.43
C ALA A 42 -4.40 -13.25 5.22
N ASP A 43 -3.92 -12.13 4.65
CA ASP A 43 -3.07 -11.16 5.34
C ASP A 43 -3.89 -10.28 6.31
N GLY A 44 -5.21 -10.23 6.13
CA GLY A 44 -6.12 -9.54 7.03
C GLY A 44 -7.59 -9.74 6.68
N LEU A 45 -8.46 -9.21 7.54
CA LEU A 45 -9.90 -9.23 7.37
C LEU A 45 -10.45 -7.81 7.39
N MET A 46 -11.40 -7.51 6.50
CA MET A 46 -12.05 -6.21 6.44
C MET A 46 -13.57 -6.36 6.52
N LEU A 47 -14.20 -5.38 7.15
CA LEU A 47 -15.65 -5.23 7.14
C LEU A 47 -16.02 -3.95 6.39
N LEU A 48 -16.97 -4.07 5.48
CA LEU A 48 -17.66 -2.94 4.85
C LEU A 48 -18.85 -2.60 5.73
N GLU A 49 -18.78 -1.47 6.42
CA GLU A 49 -19.82 -1.02 7.34
C GLU A 49 -20.54 0.23 6.80
N SER A 50 -21.74 0.50 7.31
CA SER A 50 -22.44 1.76 7.05
C SER A 50 -21.71 2.93 7.72
N SER A 51 -21.65 4.08 7.05
CA SER A 51 -21.21 5.35 7.62
C SER A 51 -22.35 6.34 7.72
N GLN A 52 -22.25 7.32 8.62
CA GLN A 52 -23.22 8.43 8.74
C GLN A 52 -22.82 9.64 7.88
N GLU A 53 -21.53 9.73 7.52
CA GLU A 53 -20.96 10.90 6.84
C GLU A 53 -20.51 10.60 5.41
N TYR A 54 -20.14 9.32 5.15
CA TYR A 54 -19.53 8.89 3.89
C TYR A 54 -20.31 7.73 3.26
N ASP A 55 -19.88 7.27 2.09
CA ASP A 55 -20.54 6.18 1.39
C ASP A 55 -20.46 4.86 2.17
N PHE A 56 -19.35 4.65 2.89
CA PHE A 56 -19.14 3.50 3.78
C PHE A 56 -18.02 3.74 4.79
N ARG A 57 -17.87 2.79 5.72
CA ARG A 57 -16.76 2.68 6.65
C ARG A 57 -15.98 1.40 6.41
N MET A 58 -14.67 1.50 6.38
CA MET A 58 -13.73 0.38 6.36
C MET A 58 -13.27 0.06 7.76
N VAL A 59 -13.54 -1.16 8.24
CA VAL A 59 -12.91 -1.69 9.45
C VAL A 59 -11.91 -2.76 9.04
N TYR A 60 -10.67 -2.62 9.48
CA TYR A 60 -9.59 -3.53 9.11
C TYR A 60 -8.97 -4.21 10.33
N TYR A 61 -8.70 -5.49 10.19
CA TYR A 61 -8.00 -6.32 11.16
C TYR A 61 -6.81 -7.00 10.48
N ASN A 62 -5.67 -7.01 11.17
CA ASN A 62 -4.52 -7.82 10.79
C ASN A 62 -4.83 -9.31 10.91
N SER A 63 -3.98 -10.16 10.35
CA SER A 63 -4.16 -11.62 10.39
C SER A 63 -4.16 -12.23 11.80
N ASP A 64 -3.62 -11.53 12.79
CA ASP A 64 -3.65 -11.93 14.21
C ASP A 64 -4.93 -11.48 14.94
N GLY A 65 -5.84 -10.79 14.23
CA GLY A 65 -7.07 -10.24 14.76
C GLY A 65 -6.93 -8.92 15.50
N SER A 66 -5.74 -8.33 15.57
CA SER A 66 -5.55 -6.97 16.08
C SER A 66 -6.12 -5.94 15.11
N GLY A 67 -6.58 -4.78 15.63
CA GLY A 67 -7.02 -3.67 14.79
C GLY A 67 -5.88 -3.17 13.89
N GLY A 68 -6.15 -3.00 12.62
CA GLY A 68 -5.20 -2.53 11.62
C GLY A 68 -5.46 -1.10 11.18
N MET A 69 -4.41 -0.47 10.67
CA MET A 69 -4.51 0.80 9.96
C MET A 69 -4.80 0.54 8.49
N MET A 70 -5.52 1.46 7.83
CA MET A 70 -5.75 1.37 6.39
C MET A 70 -4.41 1.31 5.65
N CYS A 71 -4.30 0.38 4.71
CA CYS A 71 -3.18 0.30 3.80
C CYS A 71 -3.66 0.43 2.34
N GLY A 72 -2.79 0.92 1.45
CA GLY A 72 -3.18 1.18 0.07
C GLY A 72 -3.71 -0.05 -0.68
N ASN A 73 -3.18 -1.25 -0.38
CA ASN A 73 -3.66 -2.51 -0.96
C ASN A 73 -5.06 -2.86 -0.45
N GLY A 74 -5.28 -2.76 0.87
CA GLY A 74 -6.59 -2.98 1.50
C GLY A 74 -7.63 -1.95 1.05
N GLY A 75 -7.25 -0.66 0.99
CA GLY A 75 -8.12 0.40 0.50
C GLY A 75 -8.63 0.14 -0.92
N ARG A 76 -7.75 -0.32 -1.85
CA ARG A 76 -8.20 -0.69 -3.19
C ARG A 76 -9.14 -1.91 -3.18
N CYS A 77 -8.85 -2.90 -2.36
CA CYS A 77 -9.68 -4.12 -2.27
C CYS A 77 -11.07 -3.83 -1.70
N ILE A 78 -11.19 -2.99 -0.65
CA ILE A 78 -12.50 -2.65 -0.07
C ILE A 78 -13.34 -1.81 -1.05
N VAL A 79 -12.72 -0.92 -1.82
CA VAL A 79 -13.38 -0.13 -2.87
C VAL A 79 -13.89 -1.04 -3.99
N ALA A 80 -13.06 -1.99 -4.45
CA ALA A 80 -13.50 -2.96 -5.45
C ALA A 80 -14.66 -3.82 -4.95
N PHE A 81 -14.63 -4.24 -3.69
CA PHE A 81 -15.71 -4.98 -3.04
C PHE A 81 -16.97 -4.11 -2.89
N ALA A 82 -16.85 -2.85 -2.45
CA ALA A 82 -17.96 -1.93 -2.32
C ALA A 82 -18.72 -1.76 -3.66
N ALA A 83 -17.99 -1.64 -4.76
CA ALA A 83 -18.58 -1.60 -6.09
C ALA A 83 -19.34 -2.90 -6.44
N ASP A 84 -18.76 -4.08 -6.12
CA ASP A 84 -19.45 -5.36 -6.32
C ASP A 84 -20.69 -5.52 -5.42
N MET A 85 -20.76 -4.77 -4.32
CA MET A 85 -21.95 -4.66 -3.44
C MET A 85 -22.90 -3.53 -3.83
N GLY A 86 -22.70 -2.91 -5.00
CA GLY A 86 -23.61 -1.96 -5.62
C GLY A 86 -23.39 -0.50 -5.27
N LEU A 87 -22.29 -0.13 -4.61
CA LEU A 87 -21.91 1.27 -4.40
C LEU A 87 -21.29 1.85 -5.68
N ASN A 88 -21.56 3.14 -5.93
CA ASN A 88 -21.04 3.85 -7.11
C ASN A 88 -20.16 5.05 -6.76
N HIS A 89 -20.07 5.39 -5.48
CA HIS A 89 -19.22 6.42 -4.91
C HIS A 89 -18.36 5.79 -3.82
N PHE A 90 -17.14 6.29 -3.63
CA PHE A 90 -16.15 5.65 -2.80
C PHE A 90 -15.41 6.65 -1.91
N ASP A 91 -16.17 7.53 -1.27
CA ASP A 91 -15.74 8.33 -0.15
C ASP A 91 -15.97 7.52 1.12
N PHE A 92 -14.92 7.25 1.89
CA PHE A 92 -15.03 6.36 3.04
C PHE A 92 -14.16 6.79 4.21
N GLU A 93 -14.53 6.34 5.40
CA GLU A 93 -13.73 6.47 6.59
C GLU A 93 -13.01 5.17 6.94
N ALA A 94 -11.79 5.28 7.47
CA ALA A 94 -11.02 4.19 8.05
C ALA A 94 -10.43 4.63 9.39
N ALA A 95 -9.64 3.78 10.03
CA ALA A 95 -9.07 4.07 11.35
C ALA A 95 -8.18 5.33 11.40
N ASP A 96 -7.62 5.74 10.29
CA ASP A 96 -6.73 6.91 10.11
C ASP A 96 -7.44 8.12 9.50
N GLY A 97 -8.76 8.04 9.24
CA GLY A 97 -9.57 9.16 8.79
C GLY A 97 -10.26 8.96 7.44
N PHE A 98 -10.49 10.06 6.74
CA PHE A 98 -11.18 10.12 5.47
C PHE A 98 -10.30 9.67 4.30
N HIS A 99 -10.92 8.92 3.38
CA HIS A 99 -10.33 8.47 2.13
C HIS A 99 -11.31 8.64 0.98
N THR A 100 -10.78 8.81 -0.23
CA THR A 100 -11.56 8.82 -1.47
C THR A 100 -10.87 7.98 -2.53
N ALA A 101 -11.66 7.33 -3.38
CA ALA A 101 -11.15 6.49 -4.44
C ALA A 101 -12.02 6.55 -5.70
N GLN A 102 -11.47 6.04 -6.80
CA GLN A 102 -12.14 5.95 -8.09
C GLN A 102 -11.83 4.58 -8.71
N ILE A 103 -12.82 3.96 -9.33
CA ILE A 103 -12.59 2.82 -10.22
C ILE A 103 -12.46 3.37 -11.63
N ILE A 104 -11.30 3.22 -12.25
CA ILE A 104 -10.99 3.78 -13.56
C ILE A 104 -11.06 2.76 -14.69
N ALA A 105 -11.00 1.48 -14.38
CA ALA A 105 -11.16 0.39 -15.34
C ALA A 105 -11.59 -0.90 -14.65
N GLN A 106 -12.19 -1.81 -15.42
CA GLN A 106 -12.48 -3.18 -15.00
C GLN A 106 -12.20 -4.13 -16.15
N GLU A 107 -11.46 -5.18 -15.85
CA GLU A 107 -11.17 -6.28 -16.78
C GLU A 107 -11.42 -7.62 -16.08
N GLY A 108 -12.50 -8.31 -16.48
CA GLY A 108 -12.93 -9.54 -15.81
C GLY A 108 -13.21 -9.33 -14.32
N MET A 109 -12.48 -10.05 -13.48
CA MET A 109 -12.59 -9.98 -12.01
C MET A 109 -11.68 -8.93 -11.38
N ALA A 110 -10.83 -8.28 -12.16
CA ALA A 110 -9.93 -7.23 -11.69
C ALA A 110 -10.52 -5.84 -11.94
N LYS A 111 -10.44 -4.97 -10.95
CA LYS A 111 -10.70 -3.54 -11.08
C LYS A 111 -9.41 -2.77 -10.91
N THR A 112 -9.22 -1.74 -11.71
CA THR A 112 -8.15 -0.76 -11.51
C THR A 112 -8.70 0.37 -10.63
N VAL A 113 -8.18 0.46 -9.43
CA VAL A 113 -8.61 1.42 -8.42
C VAL A 113 -7.56 2.49 -8.23
N ARG A 114 -7.97 3.74 -8.30
CA ARG A 114 -7.19 4.93 -7.99
C ARG A 114 -7.59 5.41 -6.61
N LEU A 115 -6.65 5.40 -5.67
CA LEU A 115 -6.85 5.72 -4.25
C LEU A 115 -6.09 7.00 -3.93
N LYS A 116 -6.76 7.96 -3.30
CA LYS A 116 -6.15 9.18 -2.79
C LYS A 116 -5.22 8.84 -1.62
N MET A 117 -4.00 9.31 -1.71
CA MET A 117 -2.99 9.16 -0.68
C MET A 117 -2.74 10.49 0.02
N LYS A 118 -2.03 10.45 1.14
CA LYS A 118 -1.61 11.65 1.87
C LYS A 118 -0.65 12.47 1.00
N ASP A 119 -0.81 13.78 1.03
CA ASP A 119 0.16 14.72 0.46
C ASP A 119 1.49 14.63 1.22
N VAL A 120 2.62 14.86 0.55
CA VAL A 120 3.95 14.70 1.12
C VAL A 120 4.66 16.06 1.17
N GLU A 121 4.87 16.55 2.39
CA GLU A 121 5.38 17.91 2.63
C GLU A 121 6.84 18.07 2.19
N GLY A 122 7.68 17.04 2.44
CA GLY A 122 9.11 17.14 2.16
C GLY A 122 9.83 15.80 2.15
N TYR A 123 11.13 15.90 2.00
CA TYR A 123 12.04 14.76 2.04
C TYR A 123 13.37 15.17 2.69
N GLU A 124 14.13 14.17 3.16
CA GLU A 124 15.52 14.33 3.55
C GLU A 124 16.41 13.52 2.62
N HIS A 125 17.54 14.12 2.17
CA HIS A 125 18.55 13.41 1.38
C HIS A 125 19.75 13.10 2.26
N HIS A 126 20.06 11.83 2.39
CA HIS A 126 21.24 11.34 3.10
C HIS A 126 22.26 10.82 2.09
N SER A 127 23.40 11.52 1.93
CA SER A 127 24.49 11.09 1.05
C SER A 127 25.18 9.82 1.56
N SER A 128 25.07 9.54 2.86
CA SER A 128 25.47 8.29 3.50
C SER A 128 24.80 8.18 4.85
N LEU A 129 24.14 7.04 5.12
CA LEU A 129 23.66 6.72 6.46
C LEU A 129 24.79 6.32 7.38
N THR A 130 24.63 6.59 8.68
CA THR A 130 25.60 6.26 9.75
C THR A 130 25.18 4.97 10.46
N GLY A 131 26.14 4.07 10.68
CA GLY A 131 25.93 2.83 11.40
C GLY A 131 26.52 1.60 10.69
N PRO A 132 26.52 0.43 11.36
CA PRO A 132 27.08 -0.80 10.79
C PRO A 132 26.32 -1.29 9.56
N ASN A 133 27.03 -1.53 8.46
CA ASN A 133 26.53 -2.11 7.21
C ASN A 133 25.35 -1.34 6.54
N CYS A 134 25.09 -0.09 6.93
CA CYS A 134 23.96 0.67 6.38
C CYS A 134 24.38 1.88 5.54
N ALA A 135 25.69 2.15 5.40
CA ALA A 135 26.19 3.29 4.63
C ALA A 135 25.63 3.27 3.20
N SER A 136 24.73 4.18 2.91
CA SER A 136 24.06 4.26 1.62
C SER A 136 23.55 5.67 1.35
N ASP A 137 23.56 6.06 0.09
CA ASP A 137 22.90 7.26 -0.43
C ASP A 137 21.41 6.97 -0.65
N GLY A 138 20.55 7.88 -0.25
CA GLY A 138 19.11 7.72 -0.42
C GLY A 138 18.27 8.84 0.17
N TYR A 139 16.97 8.67 0.08
CA TYR A 139 15.96 9.66 0.44
C TYR A 139 15.06 9.12 1.55
N PHE A 140 14.84 9.92 2.58
CA PHE A 140 13.83 9.65 3.61
C PHE A 140 12.58 10.48 3.32
N LEU A 141 11.40 9.83 3.37
CA LEU A 141 10.09 10.45 3.18
C LEU A 141 9.07 9.85 4.17
N ASP A 142 8.15 10.71 4.63
CA ASP A 142 6.95 10.26 5.34
C ASP A 142 5.72 10.40 4.43
N THR A 143 5.20 9.28 3.97
CA THR A 143 4.01 9.18 3.13
C THR A 143 2.78 8.68 3.91
N GLY A 144 2.75 8.92 5.23
CA GLY A 144 1.85 8.32 6.21
C GLY A 144 2.53 7.19 6.98
N THR A 145 3.61 6.66 6.43
CA THR A 145 4.60 5.79 7.08
C THR A 145 6.00 6.21 6.64
N ARG A 146 7.00 5.88 7.45
CA ARG A 146 8.39 6.30 7.25
C ARG A 146 9.09 5.39 6.24
N HIS A 147 9.58 5.97 5.14
CA HIS A 147 10.25 5.27 4.06
C HIS A 147 11.66 5.79 3.83
N TYR A 148 12.61 4.89 3.70
CA TYR A 148 13.92 5.16 3.11
C TYR A 148 13.97 4.56 1.71
N VAL A 149 14.38 5.36 0.73
CA VAL A 149 14.40 4.99 -0.68
C VAL A 149 15.83 5.06 -1.20
N ARG A 150 16.32 3.96 -1.76
CA ARG A 150 17.67 3.81 -2.29
C ARG A 150 17.64 3.42 -3.76
N PHE A 151 18.44 4.11 -4.59
CA PHE A 151 18.67 3.72 -5.97
C PHE A 151 19.76 2.66 -6.05
N VAL A 152 19.47 1.56 -6.74
CA VAL A 152 20.43 0.45 -6.89
C VAL A 152 20.44 -0.05 -8.34
N PRO A 153 21.59 -0.43 -8.88
CA PRO A 153 21.66 -1.13 -10.16
C PRO A 153 21.38 -2.63 -9.98
N GLY A 154 20.78 -3.25 -10.99
CA GLY A 154 20.58 -4.70 -11.01
C GLY A 154 19.59 -5.20 -9.95
N LEU A 155 18.50 -4.47 -9.76
CA LEU A 155 17.50 -4.70 -8.71
C LEU A 155 16.97 -6.14 -8.68
N ASP A 156 16.87 -6.83 -9.81
CA ASP A 156 16.32 -8.20 -9.87
C ASP A 156 17.17 -9.20 -9.04
N ALA A 157 18.49 -9.01 -8.99
CA ALA A 157 19.42 -9.85 -8.25
C ALA A 157 19.86 -9.26 -6.90
N TYR A 158 19.32 -8.10 -6.52
CA TYR A 158 19.73 -7.37 -5.33
C TYR A 158 19.24 -8.07 -4.05
N ASP A 159 20.09 -8.11 -3.01
CA ASP A 159 19.76 -8.71 -1.71
C ASP A 159 18.93 -7.73 -0.86
N ILE A 160 17.64 -7.70 -1.13
CA ILE A 160 16.66 -6.82 -0.47
C ILE A 160 16.58 -7.07 1.04
N VAL A 161 16.64 -8.35 1.44
CA VAL A 161 16.39 -8.72 2.84
C VAL A 161 17.56 -8.34 3.74
N THR A 162 18.77 -8.69 3.36
CA THR A 162 19.97 -8.36 4.15
C THR A 162 20.19 -6.85 4.21
N GLU A 163 20.21 -6.18 3.06
CA GLU A 163 20.46 -4.73 2.98
C GLU A 163 19.33 -3.92 3.63
N GLY A 164 18.07 -4.32 3.39
CA GLY A 164 16.92 -3.65 3.97
C GLY A 164 16.90 -3.77 5.49
N ARG A 165 17.25 -4.95 6.02
CA ARG A 165 17.36 -5.19 7.45
C ARG A 165 18.47 -4.35 8.09
N ASP A 166 19.64 -4.31 7.46
CA ASP A 166 20.77 -3.53 7.96
C ASP A 166 20.43 -2.03 8.01
N ILE A 167 19.88 -1.47 6.96
CA ILE A 167 19.43 -0.07 6.93
C ILE A 167 18.36 0.17 8.03
N ARG A 168 17.32 -0.66 8.09
CA ARG A 168 16.22 -0.49 9.02
C ARG A 168 16.64 -0.48 10.49
N TYR A 169 17.57 -1.34 10.88
CA TYR A 169 17.94 -1.53 12.29
C TYR A 169 19.21 -0.78 12.70
N ASN A 170 20.11 -0.49 11.78
CA ASN A 170 21.45 0.02 12.09
C ASN A 170 21.62 1.50 11.73
N ALA A 171 20.81 2.07 10.81
CA ALA A 171 20.94 3.48 10.44
C ALA A 171 20.52 4.39 11.60
N GLU A 172 21.45 5.18 12.13
CA GLU A 172 21.23 6.05 13.29
C GLU A 172 20.17 7.12 13.01
N GLU A 173 20.14 7.65 11.77
CA GLU A 173 19.19 8.67 11.33
C GLU A 173 17.73 8.17 11.30
N LEU A 174 17.54 6.87 11.21
CA LEU A 174 16.21 6.25 11.15
C LEU A 174 15.70 5.81 12.52
N GLN A 175 16.56 5.76 13.55
CA GLN A 175 16.20 5.29 14.88
C GLN A 175 15.44 6.35 15.71
N PRO A 176 14.70 5.94 16.78
CA PRO A 176 14.47 4.56 17.24
C PRO A 176 13.34 3.83 16.49
N VAL A 177 12.65 4.48 15.57
CA VAL A 177 11.44 3.94 14.92
C VAL A 177 11.76 3.02 13.75
N GLY A 178 12.90 3.24 13.08
CA GLY A 178 13.24 2.61 11.80
C GLY A 178 12.35 3.06 10.65
N ALA A 179 12.57 2.52 9.48
CA ALA A 179 11.79 2.82 8.28
C ALA A 179 11.51 1.53 7.47
N TYR A 180 10.54 1.60 6.56
CA TYR A 180 10.43 0.70 5.41
C TYR A 180 11.56 1.04 4.45
N VAL A 181 12.22 0.05 3.86
CA VAL A 181 13.35 0.29 2.94
C VAL A 181 12.95 -0.11 1.53
N ASN A 182 12.96 0.85 0.63
CA ASN A 182 12.58 0.65 -0.75
C ASN A 182 13.81 0.75 -1.64
N PHE A 183 14.03 -0.25 -2.47
CA PHE A 183 15.09 -0.28 -3.46
C PHE A 183 14.48 -0.05 -4.83
N ILE A 184 15.03 0.88 -5.59
CA ILE A 184 14.47 1.27 -6.87
C ILE A 184 15.53 1.25 -7.98
N GLU A 185 15.08 0.90 -9.17
CA GLU A 185 15.86 0.96 -10.40
C GLU A 185 15.02 1.63 -11.50
N PRO A 186 15.42 2.80 -12.00
CA PRO A 186 14.75 3.40 -13.14
C PRO A 186 14.94 2.57 -14.41
N TYR A 187 13.91 2.53 -15.26
CA TYR A 187 13.98 1.97 -16.60
C TYR A 187 13.28 2.91 -17.59
N GLU A 188 13.40 2.64 -18.89
CA GLU A 188 12.68 3.41 -19.91
C GLU A 188 11.15 3.21 -19.73
N GLY A 189 10.45 4.27 -19.32
CA GLY A 189 9.01 4.30 -19.10
C GLY A 189 8.57 4.12 -17.64
N GLY A 190 9.48 4.12 -16.64
CA GLY A 190 9.07 4.08 -15.23
C GLY A 190 10.16 3.67 -14.26
N ILE A 191 9.73 3.10 -13.13
CA ILE A 191 10.62 2.58 -12.09
C ILE A 191 10.23 1.16 -11.69
N ARG A 192 11.23 0.38 -11.27
CA ARG A 192 11.03 -0.88 -10.56
C ARG A 192 11.22 -0.64 -9.08
N VAL A 193 10.41 -1.29 -8.24
CA VAL A 193 10.46 -1.14 -6.78
C VAL A 193 10.41 -2.51 -6.12
N ARG A 194 11.32 -2.74 -5.16
CA ARG A 194 11.28 -3.86 -4.22
C ARG A 194 11.42 -3.31 -2.81
N THR A 195 10.63 -3.83 -1.87
CA THR A 195 10.52 -3.26 -0.52
C THR A 195 10.78 -4.30 0.55
N TYR A 196 11.70 -3.98 1.48
CA TYR A 196 11.80 -4.61 2.79
C TYR A 196 10.82 -3.92 3.74
N GLU A 197 9.84 -4.66 4.21
CA GLU A 197 8.69 -4.09 4.92
C GLU A 197 8.82 -4.20 6.43
N LYS A 198 8.75 -3.05 7.09
CA LYS A 198 8.69 -2.94 8.55
C LYS A 198 7.44 -3.63 9.10
N GLY A 199 7.64 -4.52 10.08
CA GLY A 199 6.56 -5.29 10.69
C GLY A 199 6.37 -6.67 10.07
N VAL A 200 6.67 -6.84 8.78
CA VAL A 200 6.81 -8.14 8.12
C VAL A 200 8.23 -8.67 8.26
N GLU A 201 9.21 -7.77 8.24
CA GLU A 201 10.65 -8.03 8.37
C GLU A 201 11.19 -8.95 7.27
N ASP A 202 10.61 -8.80 6.07
CA ASP A 202 10.97 -9.52 4.86
C ASP A 202 10.56 -8.69 3.63
N GLU A 203 10.92 -9.17 2.44
CA GLU A 203 10.45 -8.57 1.18
C GLU A 203 8.99 -8.89 0.92
N THR A 204 8.17 -7.85 0.70
CA THR A 204 6.76 -8.00 0.32
C THR A 204 6.53 -7.85 -1.19
N PHE A 205 5.33 -8.20 -1.67
CA PHE A 205 4.98 -8.08 -3.08
C PHE A 205 4.83 -6.63 -3.54
N ALA A 206 4.23 -5.78 -2.70
CA ALA A 206 4.06 -4.35 -2.96
C ALA A 206 3.66 -3.62 -1.67
N CYS A 207 4.33 -2.51 -1.37
CA CYS A 207 3.97 -1.57 -0.31
C CYS A 207 3.46 -0.27 -0.93
N GLY A 208 2.18 0.04 -0.78
CA GLY A 208 1.56 1.20 -1.45
C GLY A 208 2.21 2.54 -1.10
N THR A 209 2.42 2.80 0.20
CA THR A 209 3.10 4.02 0.69
C THR A 209 4.57 4.06 0.26
N GLY A 210 5.24 2.91 0.21
CA GLY A 210 6.62 2.78 -0.30
C GLY A 210 6.73 3.06 -1.80
N ILE A 211 5.73 2.66 -2.58
CA ILE A 211 5.64 2.99 -4.01
C ILE A 211 5.47 4.49 -4.20
N VAL A 212 4.61 5.15 -3.40
CA VAL A 212 4.47 6.61 -3.40
C VAL A 212 5.81 7.29 -3.07
N ALA A 213 6.47 6.88 -1.98
CA ALA A 213 7.77 7.41 -1.59
C ALA A 213 8.82 7.23 -2.70
N SER A 214 8.83 6.07 -3.36
CA SER A 214 9.75 5.75 -4.46
C SER A 214 9.55 6.65 -5.68
N CYS A 215 8.31 6.97 -6.04
CA CYS A 215 7.99 7.88 -7.15
C CYS A 215 8.41 9.31 -6.85
N ILE A 216 8.15 9.79 -5.63
CA ILE A 216 8.54 11.14 -5.21
C ILE A 216 10.07 11.25 -5.13
N ALA A 217 10.76 10.26 -4.55
CA ALA A 217 12.23 10.21 -4.54
C ALA A 217 12.81 10.20 -5.97
N SER A 218 12.15 9.50 -6.91
CA SER A 218 12.54 9.48 -8.32
C SER A 218 12.42 10.87 -8.97
N TYR A 219 11.34 11.58 -8.69
CA TYR A 219 11.17 12.95 -9.17
C TYR A 219 12.27 13.88 -8.63
N VAL A 220 12.50 13.85 -7.33
CA VAL A 220 13.54 14.67 -6.66
C VAL A 220 14.94 14.35 -7.18
N ASN A 221 15.21 13.07 -7.47
CA ASN A 221 16.49 12.62 -8.06
C ASN A 221 16.61 12.88 -9.57
N GLY A 222 15.64 13.55 -10.20
CA GLY A 222 15.68 13.91 -11.61
C GLY A 222 15.37 12.76 -12.58
N VAL A 223 14.78 11.66 -12.09
CA VAL A 223 14.28 10.59 -12.96
C VAL A 223 13.08 11.11 -13.75
N ARG A 224 13.10 10.94 -15.06
CA ARG A 224 12.02 11.42 -15.92
C ARG A 224 10.70 10.72 -15.62
N PRO A 225 9.60 11.47 -15.40
CA PRO A 225 8.27 10.88 -15.25
C PRO A 225 7.84 10.08 -16.48
N SER A 226 7.06 9.03 -16.29
CA SER A 226 6.43 8.24 -17.36
C SER A 226 5.39 9.07 -18.12
N GLN A 227 4.71 9.97 -17.41
CA GLN A 227 3.64 10.81 -17.94
C GLN A 227 3.74 12.22 -17.37
N ALA A 228 3.32 13.20 -18.17
CA ALA A 228 3.12 14.59 -17.76
C ALA A 228 1.75 15.05 -18.26
N PHE A 229 0.99 15.71 -17.41
CA PHE A 229 -0.38 16.15 -17.66
C PHE A 229 -0.44 17.68 -17.81
N GLU A 230 -1.49 18.18 -18.46
CA GLU A 230 -1.66 19.62 -18.74
C GLU A 230 -1.88 20.45 -17.46
N ASP A 231 -2.38 19.85 -16.39
CA ASP A 231 -2.62 20.49 -15.10
C ASP A 231 -1.35 20.59 -14.21
N GLY A 232 -0.19 20.20 -14.74
CA GLY A 232 1.08 20.17 -14.02
C GLY A 232 1.33 18.88 -13.23
N ARG A 233 0.41 17.96 -13.22
CA ARG A 233 0.55 16.61 -12.64
C ARG A 233 1.60 15.83 -13.41
N ILE A 234 2.34 15.00 -12.68
CA ILE A 234 3.29 14.04 -13.26
C ILE A 234 2.94 12.63 -12.77
N GLY A 235 3.28 11.63 -13.55
CA GLY A 235 3.01 10.24 -13.25
C GLY A 235 4.21 9.32 -13.44
N TYR A 236 4.29 8.29 -12.60
CA TYR A 236 5.29 7.24 -12.71
C TYR A 236 4.59 5.88 -12.81
N ASP A 237 4.94 5.10 -13.82
CA ASP A 237 4.60 3.69 -13.93
C ASP A 237 5.58 2.88 -13.09
N VAL A 238 5.05 2.00 -12.25
CA VAL A 238 5.82 1.24 -11.27
C VAL A 238 5.65 -0.25 -11.49
N LYS A 239 6.75 -0.96 -11.67
CA LYS A 239 6.80 -2.43 -11.62
C LYS A 239 7.19 -2.85 -10.21
N ALA A 240 6.23 -3.37 -9.45
CA ALA A 240 6.47 -4.08 -8.22
C ALA A 240 6.85 -5.56 -8.52
N LYS A 241 7.00 -6.39 -7.49
CA LYS A 241 7.48 -7.77 -7.64
C LYS A 241 6.68 -8.63 -8.64
N ARG A 242 5.37 -8.41 -8.73
CA ARG A 242 4.47 -9.15 -9.66
C ARG A 242 3.53 -8.25 -10.43
N ASP A 243 3.13 -7.14 -9.84
CA ASP A 243 2.09 -6.28 -10.37
C ASP A 243 2.64 -4.94 -10.84
N SER A 244 1.89 -4.29 -11.71
CA SER A 244 2.15 -2.92 -12.12
C SER A 244 1.18 -1.99 -11.39
N LEU A 245 1.73 -0.89 -10.88
CA LEU A 245 0.99 0.20 -10.25
C LEU A 245 1.40 1.51 -10.91
N ALA A 246 0.71 2.59 -10.57
CA ALA A 246 1.12 3.92 -10.97
C ALA A 246 0.89 4.90 -9.81
N VAL A 247 1.70 5.95 -9.76
CA VAL A 247 1.52 7.06 -8.84
C VAL A 247 1.52 8.34 -9.66
N ASP A 248 0.57 9.21 -9.42
CA ASP A 248 0.56 10.54 -9.97
C ASP A 248 0.36 11.59 -8.86
N PHE A 249 0.98 12.76 -9.02
CA PHE A 249 0.93 13.86 -8.07
C PHE A 249 1.28 15.20 -8.75
N ILE A 250 1.01 16.31 -8.06
CA ILE A 250 1.37 17.65 -8.49
C ILE A 250 2.58 18.10 -7.64
N PRO A 251 3.78 18.26 -8.20
CA PRO A 251 4.90 18.88 -7.51
C PRO A 251 4.66 20.39 -7.38
N THR A 252 4.95 20.96 -6.21
CA THR A 252 4.83 22.40 -5.93
C THR A 252 6.09 22.94 -5.27
N ASP A 253 6.21 24.26 -5.19
CA ASP A 253 7.32 24.92 -4.49
C ASP A 253 7.18 24.85 -2.96
N GLU A 254 5.97 24.63 -2.45
CA GLU A 254 5.67 24.59 -1.01
C GLU A 254 5.77 23.19 -0.42
N ILE A 255 5.26 22.18 -1.16
CA ILE A 255 5.29 20.76 -0.75
C ILE A 255 5.76 19.90 -1.92
N VAL A 256 6.49 18.83 -1.61
CA VAL A 256 7.15 18.03 -2.66
C VAL A 256 6.15 17.28 -3.54
N ALA A 257 5.00 16.86 -2.96
CA ALA A 257 3.94 16.19 -3.71
C ALA A 257 2.56 16.50 -3.12
N GLN A 258 1.72 17.15 -3.92
CA GLN A 258 0.33 17.47 -3.61
C GLN A 258 -0.61 16.63 -4.48
N ASP A 259 -1.81 16.40 -3.96
CA ASP A 259 -2.86 15.64 -4.66
C ASP A 259 -2.37 14.29 -5.18
N VAL A 260 -1.75 13.53 -4.26
CA VAL A 260 -1.10 12.25 -4.55
C VAL A 260 -2.14 11.13 -4.72
N TRP A 261 -1.99 10.35 -5.79
CA TRP A 261 -2.85 9.22 -6.09
C TRP A 261 -2.03 7.96 -6.38
N LEU A 262 -2.47 6.84 -5.81
CA LEU A 262 -1.94 5.52 -6.08
C LEU A 262 -2.97 4.71 -6.88
N THR A 263 -2.57 4.28 -8.06
CA THR A 263 -3.39 3.45 -8.95
C THR A 263 -2.85 2.02 -8.98
N GLY A 264 -3.73 1.04 -8.84
CA GLY A 264 -3.32 -0.35 -8.91
C GLY A 264 -4.50 -1.32 -8.96
N PRO A 265 -4.22 -2.62 -9.15
CA PRO A 265 -5.25 -3.63 -9.27
C PRO A 265 -5.87 -3.96 -7.91
N ALA A 266 -7.14 -4.36 -7.95
CA ALA A 266 -7.85 -5.07 -6.90
C ALA A 266 -8.70 -6.16 -7.56
N THR A 267 -8.46 -7.41 -7.22
CA THR A 267 -9.04 -8.55 -7.91
C THR A 267 -9.89 -9.40 -6.96
N TYR A 268 -11.12 -9.64 -7.35
CA TYR A 268 -11.95 -10.66 -6.71
C TYR A 268 -11.37 -12.06 -6.98
N VAL A 269 -11.28 -12.86 -5.93
CA VAL A 269 -10.71 -14.23 -6.02
C VAL A 269 -11.79 -15.28 -5.81
N ALA A 270 -12.57 -15.18 -4.73
CA ALA A 270 -13.57 -16.19 -4.38
C ALA A 270 -14.62 -15.66 -3.40
N GLN A 271 -15.80 -16.29 -3.39
CA GLN A 271 -16.78 -16.22 -2.31
C GLN A 271 -16.67 -17.48 -1.44
N ILE A 272 -16.75 -17.30 -0.13
CA ILE A 272 -16.48 -18.35 0.84
C ILE A 272 -17.60 -18.36 1.89
N LEU A 273 -18.14 -19.53 2.17
CA LEU A 273 -19.05 -19.75 3.29
C LEU A 273 -18.28 -20.45 4.41
N VAL A 274 -18.31 -19.88 5.59
CA VAL A 274 -17.63 -20.43 6.78
C VAL A 274 -18.64 -20.59 7.91
N GLU A 275 -18.62 -21.73 8.56
CA GLU A 275 -19.23 -21.94 9.88
C GLU A 275 -18.22 -21.48 10.93
N ILE A 276 -18.64 -20.62 11.83
CA ILE A 276 -17.79 -20.06 12.90
C ILE A 276 -18.41 -20.51 14.23
N ASP A 277 -17.64 -21.28 14.98
CA ASP A 277 -18.01 -21.77 16.31
C ASP A 277 -17.91 -20.66 17.39
#